data_a7123c61912c2a86725a529e33a22c02
#
_entry.id   a7123c61912c2a86725a529e33a22c02
#
_cell.length_a   1.000
_cell.length_b   1.000
_cell.length_c   1.000
_cell.angle_alpha   90.00
_cell.angle_beta   90.00
_cell.angle_gamma   90.00
#
_symmetry.space_group_name_H-M   'P 1'
#
loop_
_entity.id
_entity.type
_entity.pdbx_description
1 polymer ?
#
loop_
_entity_poly.entity_id
_entity_poly.type
_entity_poly.pdbx_seq_one_letter_code
_entity_poly.pdbx_strand_id
1 'polypeptide(L)'
;VIVTHDSYEAFYMADKCGIILDQSLKQYDKPYNIHHEPNSIEVAKFLNRGVFVKAKVVSNDCAVHKLEHSELGLIEGKLTNNFPVGSIVKLLLQPEDLEHDDQSNLKLKIIDRKFRGTNFIYSLQTKNKDLIPVFVHSHHIHQHKIEEKFGVKTPIYIDHLVCF
;
A
#
# COMPACT_ATOMS: atom_id res chain seq x y z
N VAL A 1 27.33 3.01 12.53
CA VAL A 1 26.10 3.82 12.38
C VAL A 1 26.23 4.63 11.10
N ILE A 2 25.21 4.59 10.25
CA ILE A 2 25.10 5.38 9.01
C ILE A 2 23.90 6.32 9.21
N VAL A 3 24.03 7.57 8.79
CA VAL A 3 22.92 8.53 8.73
C VAL A 3 22.73 8.92 7.27
N THR A 4 21.54 8.68 6.74
CA THR A 4 21.18 8.98 5.36
C THR A 4 19.74 9.47 5.28
N HIS A 5 19.41 10.16 4.21
CA HIS A 5 18.01 10.51 3.87
C HIS A 5 17.41 9.55 2.82
N ASP A 6 18.21 8.60 2.32
CA ASP A 6 17.74 7.59 1.36
C ASP A 6 17.32 6.30 2.10
N SER A 7 16.02 6.02 2.08
CA SER A 7 15.45 4.83 2.72
C SER A 7 15.91 3.52 2.07
N TYR A 8 16.22 3.52 0.76
CA TYR A 8 16.72 2.31 0.09
C TYR A 8 18.13 1.98 0.53
N GLU A 9 19.01 2.99 0.63
CA GLU A 9 20.35 2.82 1.14
C GLU A 9 20.31 2.27 2.58
N ALA A 10 19.51 2.90 3.45
CA ALA A 10 19.34 2.46 4.82
C ALA A 10 18.85 1.01 4.91
N PHE A 11 17.82 0.66 4.13
CA PHE A 11 17.21 -0.68 4.15
C PHE A 11 18.14 -1.77 3.58
N TYR A 12 19.01 -1.41 2.63
CA TYR A 12 19.96 -2.34 2.06
C TYR A 12 21.14 -2.65 2.98
N MET A 13 21.60 -1.65 3.76
CA MET A 13 22.86 -1.75 4.50
C MET A 13 22.68 -2.11 5.98
N ALA A 14 21.50 -1.91 6.57
CA ALA A 14 21.32 -1.99 8.01
C ALA A 14 20.50 -3.19 8.46
N ASP A 15 20.91 -3.83 9.58
CA ASP A 15 20.11 -4.83 10.29
C ASP A 15 18.91 -4.20 11.00
N LYS A 16 19.07 -2.95 11.45
CA LYS A 16 18.02 -2.14 12.06
C LYS A 16 18.13 -0.70 11.63
N CYS A 17 16.97 -0.07 11.42
CA CYS A 17 16.85 1.34 11.04
C CYS A 17 16.09 2.13 12.08
N GLY A 18 16.46 3.39 12.26
CA GLY A 18 15.72 4.37 13.04
C GLY A 18 15.20 5.49 12.15
N ILE A 19 13.92 5.77 12.22
CA ILE A 19 13.30 6.91 11.55
C ILE A 19 13.25 8.08 12.54
N ILE A 20 13.97 9.15 12.21
CA ILE A 20 14.02 10.37 13.01
C ILE A 20 13.27 11.47 12.25
N LEU A 21 12.20 11.97 12.85
CA LEU A 21 11.41 13.09 12.34
C LEU A 21 11.21 14.08 13.50
N ASP A 22 11.25 15.38 13.20
CA ASP A 22 11.07 16.45 14.16
C ASP A 22 11.94 16.26 15.42
N GLN A 23 13.24 15.94 15.22
CA GLN A 23 14.24 15.73 16.26
C GLN A 23 13.91 14.58 17.25
N SER A 24 13.00 13.69 16.88
CA SER A 24 12.61 12.54 17.71
C SER A 24 12.66 11.23 16.94
N LEU A 25 13.04 10.16 17.64
CA LEU A 25 12.99 8.80 17.08
C LEU A 25 11.54 8.32 17.06
N LYS A 26 10.98 8.18 15.85
CA LYS A 26 9.57 7.79 15.65
C LYS A 26 9.39 6.27 15.60
N GLN A 27 10.34 5.57 14.95
CA GLN A 27 10.31 4.11 14.86
C GLN A 27 11.73 3.57 14.80
N TYR A 28 11.98 2.43 15.44
CA TYR A 28 13.26 1.72 15.39
C TYR A 28 13.00 0.23 15.30
N ASP A 29 13.31 -0.36 14.15
CA ASP A 29 13.06 -1.77 13.89
C ASP A 29 13.91 -2.29 12.72
N LYS A 30 13.68 -3.56 12.33
CA LYS A 30 14.21 -4.11 11.08
C LYS A 30 13.65 -3.35 9.87
N PRO A 31 14.42 -3.19 8.78
CA PRO A 31 13.95 -2.56 7.54
C PRO A 31 12.61 -3.09 7.04
N TYR A 32 12.45 -4.42 7.06
CA TYR A 32 11.20 -5.08 6.65
C TYR A 32 9.99 -4.59 7.44
N ASN A 33 10.10 -4.55 8.78
CA ASN A 33 9.00 -4.12 9.63
C ASN A 33 8.68 -2.63 9.44
N ILE A 34 9.70 -1.78 9.31
CA ILE A 34 9.49 -0.35 9.05
C ILE A 34 8.76 -0.14 7.71
N HIS A 35 9.11 -0.95 6.70
CA HIS A 35 8.49 -0.85 5.38
C HIS A 35 7.01 -1.30 5.39
N HIS A 36 6.74 -2.48 5.96
CA HIS A 36 5.42 -3.09 5.91
C HIS A 36 4.49 -2.67 7.06
N GLU A 37 5.05 -2.26 8.19
CA GLU A 37 4.31 -1.91 9.40
C GLU A 37 4.77 -0.55 9.97
N PRO A 38 4.66 0.56 9.21
CA PRO A 38 4.94 1.88 9.77
C PRO A 38 3.98 2.16 10.93
N ASN A 39 4.54 2.61 12.06
CA ASN A 39 3.77 2.78 13.29
C ASN A 39 2.92 4.07 13.34
N SER A 40 3.08 4.95 12.37
CA SER A 40 2.34 6.21 12.28
C SER A 40 2.19 6.69 10.84
N ILE A 41 1.18 7.54 10.61
CA ILE A 41 0.98 8.23 9.33
C ILE A 41 2.22 9.05 8.93
N GLU A 42 2.92 9.64 9.89
CA GLU A 42 4.14 10.42 9.64
C GLU A 42 5.25 9.55 9.06
N VAL A 43 5.50 8.39 9.67
CA VAL A 43 6.49 7.42 9.19
C VAL A 43 6.12 6.90 7.81
N ALA A 44 4.87 6.49 7.60
CA ALA A 44 4.40 6.02 6.30
C ALA A 44 4.55 7.08 5.20
N LYS A 45 4.23 8.34 5.49
CA LYS A 45 4.43 9.46 4.57
C LYS A 45 5.90 9.74 4.29
N PHE A 46 6.75 9.69 5.31
CA PHE A 46 8.19 9.88 5.14
C PHE A 46 8.79 8.84 4.19
N LEU A 47 8.35 7.59 4.31
CA LEU A 47 8.79 6.52 3.42
C LEU A 47 8.22 6.65 2.00
N ASN A 48 7.17 7.47 1.80
CA ASN A 48 6.53 7.73 0.51
C ASN A 48 6.16 6.44 -0.26
N ARG A 49 5.62 5.45 0.45
CA ARG A 49 5.44 4.09 -0.07
C ARG A 49 4.04 3.74 -0.52
N GLY A 50 3.07 4.63 -0.32
CA GLY A 50 1.69 4.32 -0.65
C GLY A 50 0.75 5.51 -0.50
N VAL A 51 -0.53 5.21 -0.53
CA VAL A 51 -1.62 6.18 -0.36
C VAL A 51 -2.54 5.74 0.77
N PHE A 52 -3.21 6.70 1.38
CA PHE A 52 -4.20 6.43 2.41
C PHE A 52 -5.60 6.49 1.82
N VAL A 53 -6.34 5.40 1.95
CA VAL A 53 -7.74 5.33 1.56
C VAL A 53 -8.64 5.11 2.79
N LYS A 54 -9.89 5.58 2.72
CA LYS A 54 -10.86 5.34 3.79
C LYS A 54 -11.48 3.97 3.60
N ALA A 55 -11.45 3.15 4.64
CA ALA A 55 -12.12 1.85 4.65
C ALA A 55 -12.91 1.66 5.94
N LYS A 56 -13.98 0.86 5.88
CA LYS A 56 -14.82 0.53 7.03
C LYS A 56 -14.44 -0.86 7.53
N VAL A 57 -14.26 -1.03 8.82
CA VAL A 57 -14.04 -2.33 9.45
C VAL A 57 -15.35 -3.11 9.44
N VAL A 58 -15.39 -4.26 8.76
CA VAL A 58 -16.59 -5.11 8.62
C VAL A 58 -16.52 -6.35 9.49
N SER A 59 -15.32 -6.90 9.68
CA SER A 59 -15.08 -8.04 10.58
C SER A 59 -13.72 -7.90 11.25
N ASN A 60 -13.66 -8.37 12.49
CA ASN A 60 -12.48 -8.31 13.34
C ASN A 60 -12.17 -9.69 13.92
N ASP A 61 -12.24 -10.74 13.10
CA ASP A 61 -11.90 -12.10 13.51
C ASP A 61 -10.39 -12.21 13.72
N CYS A 62 -9.98 -12.93 14.76
CA CYS A 62 -8.58 -13.02 15.20
C CYS A 62 -7.58 -13.50 14.11
N ALA A 63 -8.05 -14.17 13.08
CA ALA A 63 -7.22 -14.72 12.01
C ALA A 63 -7.16 -13.80 10.76
N VAL A 64 -8.29 -13.23 10.36
CA VAL A 64 -8.40 -12.39 9.15
C VAL A 64 -9.37 -11.26 9.42
N HIS A 65 -8.88 -10.04 9.29
CA HIS A 65 -9.70 -8.83 9.36
C HIS A 65 -10.26 -8.51 7.98
N LYS A 66 -11.47 -7.94 7.95
CA LYS A 66 -12.14 -7.54 6.71
C LYS A 66 -12.45 -6.06 6.75
N LEU A 67 -11.98 -5.37 5.75
CA LEU A 67 -12.26 -3.96 5.51
C LEU A 67 -13.08 -3.82 4.24
N GLU A 68 -13.97 -2.86 4.19
CA GLU A 68 -14.74 -2.52 2.99
C GLU A 68 -14.38 -1.13 2.50
N HIS A 69 -13.93 -1.04 1.27
CA HIS A 69 -13.73 0.22 0.56
C HIS A 69 -14.82 0.39 -0.50
N SER A 70 -15.35 1.61 -0.65
CA SER A 70 -16.51 1.90 -1.50
C SER A 70 -16.36 1.49 -2.98
N GLU A 71 -15.13 1.45 -3.49
CA GLU A 71 -14.88 1.08 -4.90
C GLU A 71 -14.00 -0.15 -5.06
N LEU A 72 -13.05 -0.38 -4.14
CA LEU A 72 -12.19 -1.57 -4.20
C LEU A 72 -12.90 -2.82 -3.68
N GLY A 73 -14.02 -2.65 -2.98
CA GLY A 73 -14.77 -3.75 -2.38
C GLY A 73 -14.11 -4.27 -1.11
N LEU A 74 -14.14 -5.58 -0.96
CA LEU A 74 -13.63 -6.27 0.23
C LEU A 74 -12.11 -6.38 0.18
N ILE A 75 -11.49 -5.97 1.28
CA ILE A 75 -10.04 -6.07 1.52
C ILE A 75 -9.84 -6.94 2.75
N GLU A 76 -9.10 -8.02 2.62
CA GLU A 76 -8.85 -8.99 3.66
C GLU A 76 -7.36 -9.00 4.03
N GLY A 77 -7.06 -9.28 5.29
CA GLY A 77 -5.68 -9.42 5.74
C GLY A 77 -5.53 -9.37 7.25
N LYS A 78 -4.29 -9.33 7.72
CA LYS A 78 -3.98 -9.28 9.14
C LYS A 78 -3.74 -7.84 9.58
N LEU A 79 -4.61 -7.30 10.41
CA LEU A 79 -4.43 -5.98 11.02
C LEU A 79 -3.39 -6.02 12.13
N THR A 80 -2.52 -5.02 12.14
CA THR A 80 -1.54 -4.82 13.23
C THR A 80 -2.18 -4.23 14.49
N ASN A 81 -3.27 -3.46 14.32
CA ASN A 81 -4.00 -2.81 15.41
C ASN A 81 -5.47 -3.22 15.40
N ASN A 82 -6.07 -3.31 16.58
CA ASN A 82 -7.47 -3.67 16.73
C ASN A 82 -8.38 -2.43 16.61
N PHE A 83 -9.33 -2.47 15.68
CA PHE A 83 -10.34 -1.42 15.51
C PHE A 83 -11.75 -2.00 15.69
N PRO A 84 -12.69 -1.28 16.32
CA PRO A 84 -14.06 -1.73 16.44
C PRO A 84 -14.72 -1.94 15.07
N VAL A 85 -15.54 -3.01 14.96
CA VAL A 85 -16.40 -3.21 13.78
C VAL A 85 -17.30 -1.99 13.56
N GLY A 86 -17.39 -1.52 12.32
CA GLY A 86 -18.15 -0.32 11.95
C GLY A 86 -17.33 0.96 11.93
N SER A 87 -16.11 0.98 12.50
CA SER A 87 -15.25 2.16 12.47
C SER A 87 -14.71 2.44 11.05
N ILE A 88 -14.45 3.72 10.77
CA ILE A 88 -13.80 4.18 9.54
C ILE A 88 -12.32 4.39 9.86
N VAL A 89 -11.46 3.72 9.14
CA VAL A 89 -10.01 3.78 9.30
C VAL A 89 -9.34 4.35 8.04
N LYS A 90 -8.11 4.84 8.19
CA LYS A 90 -7.24 5.17 7.06
C LYS A 90 -6.34 3.97 6.79
N LEU A 91 -6.66 3.21 5.75
CA LEU A 91 -5.86 2.09 5.28
C LEU A 91 -4.71 2.62 4.43
N LEU A 92 -3.48 2.21 4.73
CA LEU A 92 -2.33 2.40 3.85
C LEU A 92 -2.40 1.32 2.75
N LEU A 93 -2.43 1.77 1.49
CA LEU A 93 -2.26 0.92 0.32
C LEU A 93 -0.90 1.18 -0.30
N GLN A 94 -0.06 0.17 -0.35
CA GLN A 94 1.23 0.19 -1.01
C GLN A 94 1.10 -0.29 -2.47
N PRO A 95 2.02 0.08 -3.38
CA PRO A 95 1.93 -0.32 -4.78
C PRO A 95 1.94 -1.82 -5.03
N GLU A 96 2.51 -2.59 -4.11
CA GLU A 96 2.59 -4.05 -4.11
C GLU A 96 1.33 -4.77 -3.61
N ASP A 97 0.40 -4.05 -2.97
CA ASP A 97 -0.80 -4.65 -2.36
C ASP A 97 -1.87 -5.05 -3.37
N LEU A 98 -1.83 -4.50 -4.56
CA LEU A 98 -2.81 -4.78 -5.61
C LEU A 98 -2.21 -5.64 -6.71
N GLU A 99 -2.88 -6.74 -7.02
CA GLU A 99 -2.51 -7.62 -8.11
C GLU A 99 -3.33 -7.33 -9.37
N HIS A 100 -2.68 -7.45 -10.53
CA HIS A 100 -3.33 -7.35 -11.83
C HIS A 100 -4.12 -8.62 -12.16
N ASP A 101 -5.35 -8.42 -12.67
CA ASP A 101 -6.20 -9.51 -13.19
C ASP A 101 -7.12 -8.98 -14.29
N ASP A 102 -6.84 -9.34 -15.54
CA ASP A 102 -7.63 -8.95 -16.69
C ASP A 102 -9.08 -9.46 -16.65
N GLN A 103 -9.32 -10.57 -15.94
CA GLN A 103 -10.63 -11.17 -15.81
C GLN A 103 -11.47 -10.55 -14.68
N SER A 104 -10.86 -9.73 -13.84
CA SER A 104 -11.57 -9.07 -12.74
C SER A 104 -12.67 -8.12 -13.23
N ASN A 105 -13.77 -8.11 -12.48
CA ASN A 105 -14.85 -7.13 -12.68
C ASN A 105 -14.48 -5.74 -12.12
N LEU A 106 -13.55 -5.67 -11.17
CA LEU A 106 -13.03 -4.40 -10.68
C LEU A 106 -12.03 -3.83 -11.67
N LYS A 107 -12.43 -2.78 -12.38
CA LYS A 107 -11.58 -2.11 -13.37
C LYS A 107 -11.45 -0.64 -13.06
N LEU A 108 -10.22 -0.18 -12.87
CA LEU A 108 -9.87 1.20 -12.61
C LEU A 108 -9.18 1.82 -13.83
N LYS A 109 -9.30 3.13 -13.99
CA LYS A 109 -8.71 3.85 -15.12
C LYS A 109 -7.24 4.15 -14.84
N ILE A 110 -6.36 3.88 -15.79
CA ILE A 110 -4.95 4.27 -15.72
C ILE A 110 -4.83 5.73 -16.14
N ILE A 111 -4.26 6.57 -15.26
CA ILE A 111 -4.05 8.00 -15.56
C ILE A 111 -2.58 8.38 -15.69
N ASP A 112 -1.67 7.56 -15.13
CA ASP A 112 -0.23 7.79 -15.24
C ASP A 112 0.51 6.45 -15.21
N ARG A 113 1.69 6.42 -15.83
CA ARG A 113 2.57 5.26 -15.87
C ARG A 113 4.03 5.70 -15.84
N LYS A 114 4.79 5.22 -14.87
CA LYS A 114 6.22 5.52 -14.72
C LYS A 114 7.04 4.24 -14.73
N PHE A 115 8.08 4.23 -15.56
CA PHE A 115 9.04 3.12 -15.58
C PHE A 115 10.09 3.27 -14.48
N ARG A 116 10.33 2.21 -13.73
CA ARG A 116 11.31 2.16 -12.63
C ARG A 116 12.28 0.97 -12.76
N GLY A 117 12.78 0.72 -13.97
CA GLY A 117 13.71 -0.37 -14.25
C GLY A 117 13.01 -1.73 -14.35
N THR A 118 12.87 -2.46 -13.27
CA THR A 118 12.23 -3.80 -13.26
C THR A 118 10.71 -3.74 -13.27
N ASN A 119 10.12 -2.61 -12.90
CA ASN A 119 8.68 -2.44 -12.75
C ASN A 119 8.19 -1.13 -13.38
N PHE A 120 6.91 -1.14 -13.74
CA PHE A 120 6.13 0.08 -13.93
C PHE A 120 5.33 0.38 -12.66
N ILE A 121 5.19 1.65 -12.33
CA ILE A 121 4.15 2.13 -11.41
C ILE A 121 3.03 2.71 -12.25
N TYR A 122 1.86 2.12 -12.15
CA TYR A 122 0.62 2.68 -12.68
C TYR A 122 -0.10 3.46 -11.59
N SER A 123 -0.64 4.62 -11.93
CA SER A 123 -1.56 5.37 -11.07
C SER A 123 -2.97 5.10 -11.55
N LEU A 124 -3.72 4.35 -10.75
CA LEU A 124 -5.11 4.00 -11.03
C LEU A 124 -6.03 5.03 -10.38
N GLN A 125 -7.03 5.50 -11.10
CA GLN A 125 -8.00 6.47 -10.60
C GLN A 125 -9.31 5.79 -10.23
N THR A 126 -9.77 6.06 -9.02
CA THR A 126 -11.14 5.75 -8.55
C THR A 126 -12.14 6.76 -9.08
N LYS A 127 -13.45 6.47 -8.97
CA LYS A 127 -14.52 7.42 -9.29
C LYS A 127 -14.46 8.67 -8.41
N ASN A 128 -14.00 8.51 -7.17
CA ASN A 128 -13.80 9.61 -6.23
C ASN A 128 -12.51 10.42 -6.50
N LYS A 129 -11.80 10.09 -7.59
CA LYS A 129 -10.52 10.71 -8.00
C LYS A 129 -9.34 10.42 -7.07
N ASP A 130 -9.42 9.46 -6.20
CA ASP A 130 -8.27 8.95 -5.47
C ASP A 130 -7.31 8.26 -6.44
N LEU A 131 -6.01 8.43 -6.21
CA LEU A 131 -4.96 7.84 -7.02
C LEU A 131 -4.33 6.69 -6.26
N ILE A 132 -4.44 5.48 -6.81
CA ILE A 132 -3.93 4.26 -6.19
C ILE A 132 -2.73 3.78 -7.03
N PRO A 133 -1.53 3.72 -6.45
CA PRO A 133 -0.36 3.20 -7.15
C PRO A 133 -0.39 1.67 -7.18
N VAL A 134 0.05 1.09 -8.30
CA VAL A 134 0.19 -0.37 -8.46
C VAL A 134 1.49 -0.69 -9.16
N PHE A 135 2.23 -1.69 -8.66
CA PHE A 135 3.38 -2.24 -9.35
C PHE A 135 2.97 -3.28 -10.39
N VAL A 136 3.55 -3.16 -11.58
CA VAL A 136 3.45 -4.16 -12.62
C VAL A 136 4.84 -4.47 -13.14
N HIS A 137 5.21 -5.75 -13.22
CA HIS A 137 6.50 -6.16 -13.76
C HIS A 137 6.69 -5.67 -15.19
N SER A 138 7.89 -5.22 -15.53
CA SER A 138 8.21 -4.72 -16.88
C SER A 138 8.12 -5.80 -17.96
N HIS A 139 8.22 -7.07 -17.58
CA HIS A 139 8.03 -8.24 -18.46
C HIS A 139 6.61 -8.78 -18.45
N HIS A 140 5.62 -8.00 -18.00
CA HIS A 140 4.22 -8.37 -18.13
C HIS A 140 3.85 -8.61 -19.60
N ILE A 141 3.00 -9.60 -19.86
CA ILE A 141 2.67 -10.08 -21.21
C ILE A 141 2.19 -8.96 -22.15
N HIS A 142 1.48 -7.97 -21.60
CA HIS A 142 1.09 -6.77 -22.35
C HIS A 142 1.21 -5.52 -21.48
N GLN A 143 1.62 -4.42 -22.11
CA GLN A 143 1.70 -3.12 -21.46
C GLN A 143 0.39 -2.38 -21.64
N HIS A 144 -0.23 -1.99 -20.54
CA HIS A 144 -1.40 -1.13 -20.57
C HIS A 144 -1.04 0.31 -20.93
N LYS A 145 -1.89 0.96 -21.71
CA LYS A 145 -1.75 2.38 -22.06
C LYS A 145 -2.47 3.26 -21.04
N ILE A 146 -2.05 4.53 -20.99
CA ILE A 146 -2.81 5.56 -20.26
C ILE A 146 -4.21 5.65 -20.87
N GLU A 147 -5.22 5.88 -20.05
CA GLU A 147 -6.66 5.90 -20.36
C GLU A 147 -7.31 4.50 -20.47
N GLU A 148 -6.54 3.42 -20.55
CA GLU A 148 -7.09 2.06 -20.50
C GLU A 148 -7.58 1.69 -19.10
N LYS A 149 -8.39 0.64 -19.03
CA LYS A 149 -8.88 0.06 -17.79
C LYS A 149 -7.94 -1.05 -17.32
N PHE A 150 -7.57 -0.98 -16.07
CA PHE A 150 -6.72 -1.95 -15.39
C PHE A 150 -7.59 -2.82 -14.48
N GLY A 151 -7.57 -4.12 -14.68
CA GLY A 151 -8.27 -5.07 -13.81
C GLY A 151 -7.50 -5.30 -12.52
N VAL A 152 -8.17 -5.17 -11.38
CA VAL A 152 -7.61 -5.45 -10.05
C VAL A 152 -8.23 -6.73 -9.53
N LYS A 153 -7.40 -7.67 -9.13
CA LYS A 153 -7.82 -8.96 -8.55
C LYS A 153 -8.66 -8.75 -7.30
N THR A 154 -9.77 -9.47 -7.21
CA THR A 154 -10.67 -9.41 -6.05
C THR A 154 -11.05 -10.82 -5.58
N PRO A 155 -11.26 -11.05 -4.25
CA PRO A 155 -11.02 -10.09 -3.15
C PRO A 155 -9.55 -9.67 -3.04
N ILE A 156 -9.33 -8.45 -2.56
CA ILE A 156 -7.96 -7.94 -2.32
C ILE A 156 -7.47 -8.55 -1.02
N TYR A 157 -6.28 -9.15 -1.05
CA TYR A 157 -5.64 -9.70 0.15
C TYR A 157 -4.31 -8.98 0.41
N ILE A 158 -4.15 -8.46 1.64
CA ILE A 158 -2.95 -7.73 2.08
C ILE A 158 -2.40 -8.39 3.33
N ASP A 159 -1.17 -8.91 3.28
CA ASP A 159 -0.53 -9.61 4.39
C ASP A 159 -0.41 -8.75 5.66
N HIS A 160 -0.14 -7.46 5.49
CA HIS A 160 0.02 -6.48 6.56
C HIS A 160 -0.95 -5.31 6.36
N LEU A 161 -2.16 -5.41 6.92
CA LEU A 161 -3.12 -4.31 6.91
C LEU A 161 -2.69 -3.23 7.90
N VAL A 162 -2.18 -2.12 7.40
CA VAL A 162 -1.78 -0.98 8.22
C VAL A 162 -2.88 0.07 8.21
N CYS A 163 -3.48 0.30 9.37
CA CYS A 163 -4.59 1.23 9.55
C CYS A 163 -4.31 2.23 10.67
N PHE A 164 -4.87 3.42 10.51
CA PHE A 164 -4.77 4.53 11.45
C PHE A 164 -6.13 5.18 11.69
#